data_195a90d992c1ac5be5770dd988eb852c
#
_entry.id   195a90d992c1ac5be5770dd988eb852c
#
_cell.length_a   1.000
_cell.length_b   1.000
_cell.length_c   1.000
_cell.angle_alpha   90.00
_cell.angle_beta   90.00
_cell.angle_gamma   90.00
#
_symmetry.space_group_name_H-M   'P 1'
#
loop_
_entity.id
_entity.type
_entity.pdbx_description
1 polymer ?
#
loop_
_entity_poly.entity_id
_entity_poly.type
_entity_poly.pdbx_seq_one_letter_code
_entity_poly.pdbx_strand_id
1 'polypeptide(L)'
;MTAERIAANRRPVGPVVRLAIACRIPSAAMARTSLGFAVIAAVWLSLGSARDDGVALVAAIALFVTVDAGRVLGQESSAPAVEWGLTACALLAELFVYAGMAAGVSLRTVSAAPSGPVGQMLRGTFIAGFGGAGTAGVWRLAVIAVMVAALVPMVGLCLHDPAATATAAGTRVFGPLGDVRLPVAVVAVLLAGVRAGFVVVLMLGVAALVATIIESIRPGWDPIEVRGYRGDGRISVWIGRFVDGRIPPMAPLFVGLLVTGSLTALGLRNLPGILVLTPVEAMLLASFGSWHPHGGRADWLVPPLIQAAEYVFLAEVGFADREWPPMTFALVAAAGFRHLDLAYRARSGLASGIDRRGLGWEGRMIVVGIAAATGGLVVVYPALTVYLWWLNLRDWTVGWAGQAGSARHPAVDG
;
A
#
# COMPACT_ATOMS: atom_id res chain seq x y z
N MET A 1 -7.48 -22.42 -22.87
CA MET A 1 -6.84 -21.26 -23.50
C MET A 1 -6.04 -21.72 -24.70
N THR A 2 -6.29 -21.20 -25.87
CA THR A 2 -5.49 -21.51 -27.05
C THR A 2 -4.35 -20.48 -27.15
N ALA A 3 -3.13 -20.96 -27.44
CA ALA A 3 -1.94 -20.12 -27.65
C ALA A 3 -2.16 -18.97 -28.67
N GLU A 4 -3.15 -19.13 -29.57
CA GLU A 4 -3.56 -18.14 -30.57
C GLU A 4 -4.15 -16.86 -29.98
N ARG A 5 -4.91 -16.92 -28.86
CA ARG A 5 -5.45 -15.69 -28.22
C ARG A 5 -4.37 -14.85 -27.52
N ILE A 6 -3.32 -15.49 -27.01
CA ILE A 6 -2.18 -14.77 -26.42
C ILE A 6 -1.35 -14.09 -27.51
N ALA A 7 -1.16 -14.76 -28.65
CA ALA A 7 -0.41 -14.22 -29.78
C ALA A 7 -1.09 -12.99 -30.42
N ALA A 8 -2.43 -12.90 -30.35
CA ALA A 8 -3.18 -11.73 -30.84
C ALA A 8 -2.94 -10.46 -30.01
N ASN A 9 -2.49 -10.57 -28.76
CA ASN A 9 -2.28 -9.44 -27.84
C ASN A 9 -0.82 -8.90 -27.88
N ARG A 10 -0.17 -8.87 -29.03
CA ARG A 10 1.09 -8.21 -29.43
C ARG A 10 2.23 -8.06 -28.39
N ARG A 11 2.15 -8.64 -27.20
CA ARG A 11 3.27 -8.65 -26.24
C ARG A 11 4.05 -9.96 -26.37
N PRO A 12 5.39 -9.90 -26.50
CA PRO A 12 6.20 -11.11 -26.47
C PRO A 12 6.00 -11.81 -25.12
N VAL A 13 5.36 -12.96 -25.15
CA VAL A 13 5.14 -13.79 -23.96
C VAL A 13 6.49 -14.29 -23.47
N GLY A 14 6.90 -13.90 -22.27
CA GLY A 14 8.17 -14.28 -21.67
C GLY A 14 8.30 -15.81 -21.49
N PRO A 15 9.52 -16.35 -21.39
CA PRO A 15 9.75 -17.79 -21.30
C PRO A 15 9.05 -18.42 -20.08
N VAL A 16 9.01 -17.73 -18.95
CA VAL A 16 8.34 -18.22 -17.73
C VAL A 16 6.84 -18.32 -17.91
N VAL A 17 6.20 -17.36 -18.57
CA VAL A 17 4.77 -17.41 -18.87
C VAL A 17 4.47 -18.58 -19.81
N ARG A 18 5.29 -18.80 -20.84
CA ARG A 18 5.14 -19.94 -21.75
C ARG A 18 5.25 -21.28 -21.03
N LEU A 19 6.23 -21.39 -20.11
CA LEU A 19 6.39 -22.58 -19.26
C LEU A 19 5.17 -22.78 -18.36
N ALA A 20 4.69 -21.72 -17.70
CA ALA A 20 3.53 -21.76 -16.81
C ALA A 20 2.27 -22.23 -17.57
N ILE A 21 2.05 -21.74 -18.79
CA ILE A 21 0.95 -22.19 -19.65
C ILE A 21 1.12 -23.67 -20.02
N ALA A 22 2.30 -24.07 -20.45
CA ALA A 22 2.59 -25.46 -20.82
C ALA A 22 2.37 -26.43 -19.65
N CYS A 23 2.75 -26.02 -18.43
CA CYS A 23 2.57 -26.79 -17.21
C CYS A 23 1.19 -26.59 -16.57
N ARG A 24 0.29 -25.80 -17.17
CA ARG A 24 -1.05 -25.47 -16.63
C ARG A 24 -1.02 -24.89 -15.20
N ILE A 25 -0.01 -24.07 -14.89
CA ILE A 25 0.14 -23.45 -13.58
C ILE A 25 -0.88 -22.32 -13.45
N PRO A 26 -1.76 -22.32 -12.43
CA PRO A 26 -2.74 -21.26 -12.23
C PRO A 26 -2.07 -19.97 -11.74
N SER A 27 -2.66 -18.81 -12.08
CA SER A 27 -2.19 -17.48 -11.64
C SER A 27 -2.03 -17.37 -10.10
N ALA A 28 -2.95 -18.00 -9.35
CA ALA A 28 -2.89 -18.05 -7.89
C ALA A 28 -1.64 -18.81 -7.35
N ALA A 29 -1.15 -19.83 -8.08
CA ALA A 29 0.09 -20.52 -7.71
C ALA A 29 1.30 -19.61 -7.94
N MET A 30 1.33 -18.86 -9.05
CA MET A 30 2.38 -17.88 -9.33
C MET A 30 2.42 -16.79 -8.25
N ALA A 31 1.25 -16.29 -7.81
CA ALA A 31 1.14 -15.32 -6.74
C ALA A 31 1.69 -15.84 -5.40
N ARG A 32 1.40 -17.10 -5.04
CA ARG A 32 1.96 -17.73 -3.82
C ARG A 32 3.47 -17.93 -3.91
N THR A 33 3.95 -18.34 -5.08
CA THR A 33 5.39 -18.51 -5.34
C THR A 33 6.12 -17.18 -5.22
N SER A 34 5.51 -16.07 -5.68
CA SER A 34 6.09 -14.74 -5.52
C SER A 34 6.26 -14.34 -4.05
N LEU A 35 5.29 -14.66 -3.19
CA LEU A 35 5.43 -14.45 -1.74
C LEU A 35 6.59 -15.25 -1.13
N GLY A 36 6.79 -16.49 -1.58
CA GLY A 36 7.94 -17.30 -1.16
C GLY A 36 9.27 -16.62 -1.50
N PHE A 37 9.41 -16.12 -2.72
CA PHE A 37 10.62 -15.36 -3.12
C PHE A 37 10.77 -14.03 -2.35
N ALA A 38 9.67 -13.35 -2.03
CA ALA A 38 9.71 -12.14 -1.23
C ALA A 38 10.23 -12.41 0.19
N VAL A 39 9.78 -13.48 0.82
CA VAL A 39 10.28 -13.92 2.14
C VAL A 39 11.76 -14.28 2.07
N ILE A 40 12.19 -15.02 1.05
CA ILE A 40 13.61 -15.34 0.83
C ILE A 40 14.41 -14.03 0.68
N ALA A 41 13.99 -13.11 -0.19
CA ALA A 41 14.66 -11.83 -0.36
C ALA A 41 14.74 -11.05 0.96
N ALA A 42 13.65 -10.99 1.73
CA ALA A 42 13.59 -10.29 3.02
C ALA A 42 14.57 -10.89 4.05
N VAL A 43 14.59 -12.21 4.17
CA VAL A 43 15.52 -12.91 5.10
C VAL A 43 16.97 -12.62 4.73
N TRP A 44 17.34 -12.77 3.45
CA TRP A 44 18.71 -12.53 3.02
C TRP A 44 19.12 -11.05 3.13
N LEU A 45 18.23 -10.10 2.80
CA LEU A 45 18.47 -8.67 3.06
C LEU A 45 18.67 -8.36 4.54
N SER A 46 18.01 -9.12 5.43
CA SER A 46 18.21 -8.95 6.89
C SER A 46 19.53 -9.51 7.38
N LEU A 47 20.13 -10.50 6.71
CA LEU A 47 21.41 -11.09 7.06
C LEU A 47 22.64 -10.28 6.63
N GLY A 48 22.72 -9.78 5.41
CA GLY A 48 23.52 -8.72 4.79
C GLY A 48 25.01 -8.83 4.75
N SER A 49 25.50 -9.93 4.41
CA SER A 49 26.81 -9.97 3.75
C SER A 49 26.65 -9.70 2.26
N ALA A 50 27.74 -9.34 1.55
CA ALA A 50 27.68 -9.17 0.11
C ALA A 50 27.19 -10.43 -0.64
N ARG A 51 27.43 -11.62 -0.05
CA ARG A 51 26.92 -12.90 -0.56
C ARG A 51 25.40 -13.01 -0.35
N ASP A 52 24.93 -12.58 0.81
CA ASP A 52 23.51 -12.61 1.18
C ASP A 52 22.71 -11.64 0.29
N ASP A 53 23.25 -10.46 0.02
CA ASP A 53 22.67 -9.49 -0.89
C ASP A 53 22.56 -10.03 -2.33
N GLY A 54 23.53 -10.84 -2.77
CA GLY A 54 23.47 -11.55 -4.07
C GLY A 54 22.32 -12.54 -4.15
N VAL A 55 22.08 -13.33 -3.09
CA VAL A 55 20.92 -14.23 -3.00
C VAL A 55 19.61 -13.44 -2.98
N ALA A 56 19.57 -12.32 -2.24
CA ALA A 56 18.41 -11.45 -2.21
C ALA A 56 18.08 -10.87 -3.60
N LEU A 57 19.11 -10.52 -4.39
CA LEU A 57 18.90 -10.04 -5.77
C LEU A 57 18.28 -11.13 -6.65
N VAL A 58 18.81 -12.35 -6.60
CA VAL A 58 18.25 -13.48 -7.38
C VAL A 58 16.78 -13.73 -6.97
N ALA A 59 16.49 -13.70 -5.66
CA ALA A 59 15.13 -13.84 -5.16
C ALA A 59 14.21 -12.70 -5.59
N ALA A 60 14.70 -11.45 -5.61
CA ALA A 60 13.93 -10.29 -6.08
C ALA A 60 13.64 -10.33 -7.59
N ILE A 61 14.59 -10.82 -8.39
CA ILE A 61 14.36 -11.05 -9.83
C ILE A 61 13.32 -12.17 -10.03
N ALA A 62 13.43 -13.28 -9.30
CA ALA A 62 12.46 -14.36 -9.35
C ALA A 62 11.07 -13.91 -8.89
N LEU A 63 10.99 -13.07 -7.85
CA LEU A 63 9.77 -12.41 -7.41
C LEU A 63 9.15 -11.58 -8.54
N PHE A 64 9.91 -10.69 -9.16
CA PHE A 64 9.45 -9.87 -10.27
C PHE A 64 8.87 -10.72 -11.42
N VAL A 65 9.63 -11.74 -11.85
CA VAL A 65 9.22 -12.63 -12.95
C VAL A 65 7.95 -13.41 -12.61
N THR A 66 7.79 -13.85 -11.35
CA THR A 66 6.59 -14.61 -10.92
C THR A 66 5.37 -13.70 -10.74
N VAL A 67 5.53 -12.46 -10.29
CA VAL A 67 4.45 -11.47 -10.23
C VAL A 67 3.96 -11.13 -11.63
N ASP A 68 4.88 -10.81 -12.57
CA ASP A 68 4.53 -10.50 -13.95
C ASP A 68 3.83 -11.69 -14.64
N ALA A 69 4.36 -12.91 -14.49
CA ALA A 69 3.74 -14.12 -15.02
C ALA A 69 2.33 -14.34 -14.42
N GLY A 70 2.17 -14.15 -13.12
CA GLY A 70 0.88 -14.25 -12.44
C GLY A 70 -0.15 -13.28 -12.99
N ARG A 71 0.26 -12.03 -13.25
CA ARG A 71 -0.62 -11.00 -13.85
C ARG A 71 -1.02 -11.34 -15.28
N VAL A 72 -0.06 -11.75 -16.13
CA VAL A 72 -0.36 -12.16 -17.51
C VAL A 72 -1.34 -13.32 -17.55
N LEU A 73 -1.16 -14.33 -16.69
CA LEU A 73 -2.09 -15.46 -16.56
C LEU A 73 -3.44 -15.06 -15.97
N GLY A 74 -3.46 -14.06 -15.08
CA GLY A 74 -4.67 -13.55 -14.44
C GLY A 74 -5.54 -12.67 -15.34
N GLN A 75 -4.96 -12.06 -16.40
CA GLN A 75 -5.70 -11.18 -17.33
C GLN A 75 -6.86 -11.88 -18.06
N GLU A 76 -6.85 -13.19 -18.13
CA GLU A 76 -7.94 -13.96 -18.71
C GLU A 76 -9.08 -14.23 -17.76
N SER A 77 -8.84 -14.06 -16.46
CA SER A 77 -9.85 -14.21 -15.44
C SER A 77 -10.50 -12.84 -15.23
N SER A 78 -11.74 -12.69 -15.69
CA SER A 78 -12.56 -11.50 -15.38
C SER A 78 -13.03 -11.46 -13.92
N ALA A 79 -12.56 -12.39 -13.07
CA ALA A 79 -12.98 -12.48 -11.68
C ALA A 79 -12.22 -11.45 -10.81
N PRO A 80 -12.93 -10.47 -10.19
CA PRO A 80 -12.29 -9.43 -9.35
C PRO A 80 -11.44 -10.01 -8.21
N ALA A 81 -11.78 -11.20 -7.71
CA ALA A 81 -11.00 -11.87 -6.67
C ALA A 81 -9.60 -12.29 -7.13
N VAL A 82 -9.44 -12.69 -8.38
CA VAL A 82 -8.12 -13.07 -8.92
C VAL A 82 -7.26 -11.83 -9.03
N GLU A 83 -7.80 -10.73 -9.55
CA GLU A 83 -7.11 -9.45 -9.64
C GLU A 83 -6.66 -8.94 -8.26
N TRP A 84 -7.59 -8.94 -7.29
CA TRP A 84 -7.27 -8.57 -5.92
C TRP A 84 -6.21 -9.48 -5.31
N GLY A 85 -6.33 -10.80 -5.49
CA GLY A 85 -5.35 -11.74 -4.97
C GLY A 85 -3.93 -11.51 -5.49
N LEU A 86 -3.79 -11.22 -6.76
CA LEU A 86 -2.49 -10.88 -7.38
C LEU A 86 -1.94 -9.57 -6.82
N THR A 87 -2.79 -8.56 -6.68
CA THR A 87 -2.42 -7.25 -6.13
C THR A 87 -2.02 -7.37 -4.65
N ALA A 88 -2.80 -8.10 -3.85
CA ALA A 88 -2.51 -8.33 -2.44
C ALA A 88 -1.18 -9.07 -2.24
N CYS A 89 -0.91 -10.11 -3.05
CA CYS A 89 0.36 -10.81 -3.00
C CYS A 89 1.54 -9.91 -3.40
N ALA A 90 1.39 -9.07 -4.42
CA ALA A 90 2.42 -8.13 -4.82
C ALA A 90 2.70 -7.09 -3.72
N LEU A 91 1.67 -6.53 -3.09
CA LEU A 91 1.82 -5.61 -1.96
C LEU A 91 2.50 -6.28 -0.77
N LEU A 92 2.06 -7.48 -0.37
CA LEU A 92 2.70 -8.23 0.70
C LEU A 92 4.17 -8.52 0.40
N ALA A 93 4.50 -8.85 -0.84
CA ALA A 93 5.88 -9.05 -1.27
C ALA A 93 6.73 -7.79 -1.10
N GLU A 94 6.21 -6.62 -1.44
CA GLU A 94 6.88 -5.34 -1.19
C GLU A 94 7.09 -5.09 0.30
N LEU A 95 6.06 -5.32 1.13
CA LEU A 95 6.14 -5.16 2.58
C LEU A 95 7.23 -6.05 3.20
N PHE A 96 7.33 -7.31 2.77
CA PHE A 96 8.41 -8.21 3.22
C PHE A 96 9.79 -7.69 2.84
N VAL A 97 9.98 -7.26 1.59
CA VAL A 97 11.27 -6.74 1.12
C VAL A 97 11.65 -5.47 1.89
N TYR A 98 10.73 -4.53 2.10
CA TYR A 98 10.99 -3.30 2.87
C TYR A 98 11.31 -3.59 4.33
N ALA A 99 10.59 -4.53 4.95
CA ALA A 99 10.88 -5.00 6.31
C ALA A 99 12.29 -5.62 6.39
N GLY A 100 12.64 -6.47 5.43
CA GLY A 100 13.98 -7.10 5.36
C GLY A 100 15.10 -6.07 5.22
N MET A 101 14.93 -5.08 4.33
CA MET A 101 15.88 -3.98 4.16
C MET A 101 16.07 -3.19 5.48
N ALA A 102 14.99 -2.85 6.16
CA ALA A 102 15.06 -2.07 7.41
C ALA A 102 15.60 -2.90 8.59
N ALA A 103 15.17 -4.16 8.70
CA ALA A 103 15.65 -5.09 9.73
C ALA A 103 17.14 -5.36 9.60
N GLY A 104 17.65 -5.49 8.39
CA GLY A 104 19.07 -5.72 8.13
C GLY A 104 19.97 -4.64 8.73
N VAL A 105 19.54 -3.38 8.73
CA VAL A 105 20.28 -2.29 9.39
C VAL A 105 20.17 -2.37 10.91
N SER A 106 19.02 -2.82 11.43
CA SER A 106 18.77 -2.90 12.88
C SER A 106 19.51 -4.07 13.54
N LEU A 107 19.55 -5.23 12.88
CA LEU A 107 20.13 -6.44 13.44
C LEU A 107 21.66 -6.44 13.44
N ARG A 108 22.32 -5.65 12.61
CA ARG A 108 23.78 -5.73 12.40
C ARG A 108 24.59 -4.74 13.18
N THR A 109 23.99 -3.81 13.89
CA THR A 109 24.73 -2.66 14.40
C THR A 109 25.61 -1.99 13.31
N VAL A 110 25.34 -2.30 12.05
CA VAL A 110 26.09 -1.77 10.91
C VAL A 110 25.65 -0.33 10.69
N SER A 111 26.61 0.51 10.48
CA SER A 111 26.40 1.90 10.09
C SER A 111 25.37 1.95 8.95
N ALA A 112 24.29 2.69 9.16
CA ALA A 112 23.33 2.99 8.09
C ALA A 112 23.96 3.89 7.00
N ALA A 113 25.27 4.13 7.09
CA ALA A 113 26.03 4.88 6.12
C ALA A 113 26.05 4.15 4.76
N PRO A 114 26.10 4.92 3.66
CA PRO A 114 26.23 4.35 2.34
C PRO A 114 27.43 3.39 2.27
N SER A 115 27.18 2.16 1.85
CA SER A 115 28.16 1.09 1.70
C SER A 115 28.27 0.71 0.21
N GLY A 116 29.37 0.02 -0.17
CA GLY A 116 29.63 -0.33 -1.55
C GLY A 116 30.31 0.77 -2.35
N PRO A 117 30.71 0.50 -3.61
CA PRO A 117 31.54 1.42 -4.40
C PRO A 117 30.83 2.74 -4.70
N VAL A 118 29.56 2.70 -5.11
CA VAL A 118 28.76 3.92 -5.37
C VAL A 118 28.36 4.59 -4.07
N GLY A 119 28.08 3.83 -3.00
CA GLY A 119 27.75 4.38 -1.69
C GLY A 119 28.85 5.23 -1.09
N GLN A 120 30.11 4.88 -1.33
CA GLN A 120 31.24 5.67 -0.87
C GLN A 120 31.30 7.04 -1.56
N MET A 121 30.95 7.10 -2.85
CA MET A 121 30.87 8.39 -3.59
C MET A 121 29.70 9.25 -3.10
N LEU A 122 28.63 8.64 -2.58
CA LEU A 122 27.45 9.33 -2.07
C LEU A 122 27.60 9.79 -0.61
N ARG A 123 28.73 9.52 0.05
CA ARG A 123 28.99 10.01 1.41
C ARG A 123 28.98 11.54 1.44
N GLY A 124 28.24 12.10 2.38
CA GLY A 124 28.07 13.56 2.47
C GLY A 124 26.99 14.16 1.57
N THR A 125 26.36 13.35 0.71
CA THR A 125 25.20 13.79 -0.09
C THR A 125 23.91 13.77 0.72
N PHE A 126 22.84 14.39 0.16
CA PHE A 126 21.50 14.33 0.70
C PHE A 126 21.01 12.89 0.97
N ILE A 127 21.37 11.93 0.11
CA ILE A 127 20.97 10.52 0.25
C ILE A 127 21.47 9.91 1.55
N ALA A 128 22.71 10.25 1.97
CA ALA A 128 23.29 9.73 3.20
C ALA A 128 22.52 10.14 4.47
N GLY A 129 21.95 11.34 4.47
CA GLY A 129 21.14 11.88 5.57
C GLY A 129 19.64 11.67 5.46
N PHE A 130 19.15 11.22 4.29
CA PHE A 130 17.72 11.14 4.02
C PHE A 130 17.00 10.18 4.99
N GLY A 131 15.88 10.63 5.54
CA GLY A 131 15.10 9.90 6.55
C GLY A 131 15.58 10.09 7.99
N GLY A 132 16.73 10.75 8.23
CA GLY A 132 17.32 10.97 9.55
C GLY A 132 18.40 9.96 9.92
N ALA A 133 19.01 10.12 11.09
CA ALA A 133 20.15 9.32 11.53
C ALA A 133 19.76 7.91 12.03
N GLY A 134 20.70 6.98 11.98
CA GLY A 134 20.61 5.66 12.60
C GLY A 134 19.56 4.73 12.01
N THR A 135 19.20 3.72 12.79
CA THR A 135 18.22 2.68 12.43
C THR A 135 16.80 3.23 12.35
N ALA A 136 16.43 4.15 13.23
CA ALA A 136 15.11 4.80 13.20
C ALA A 136 14.87 5.56 11.88
N GLY A 137 15.91 6.19 11.32
CA GLY A 137 15.83 6.84 10.02
C GLY A 137 15.52 5.89 8.88
N VAL A 138 16.10 4.68 8.91
CA VAL A 138 15.82 3.65 7.89
C VAL A 138 14.38 3.11 8.01
N TRP A 139 13.89 2.90 9.23
CA TRP A 139 12.49 2.52 9.44
C TRP A 139 11.51 3.60 8.99
N ARG A 140 11.84 4.89 9.16
CA ARG A 140 11.03 5.98 8.59
C ARG A 140 10.93 5.87 7.08
N LEU A 141 12.05 5.61 6.40
CA LEU A 141 12.05 5.37 4.95
C LEU A 141 11.20 4.16 4.57
N ALA A 142 11.27 3.07 5.33
CA ALA A 142 10.43 1.90 5.12
C ALA A 142 8.94 2.22 5.26
N VAL A 143 8.55 2.99 6.28
CA VAL A 143 7.16 3.43 6.48
C VAL A 143 6.69 4.32 5.32
N ILE A 144 7.51 5.30 4.88
CA ILE A 144 7.17 6.14 3.73
C ILE A 144 7.03 5.28 2.46
N ALA A 145 7.88 4.28 2.28
CA ALA A 145 7.79 3.34 1.15
C ALA A 145 6.47 2.54 1.18
N VAL A 146 6.03 2.09 2.37
CA VAL A 146 4.72 1.45 2.55
C VAL A 146 3.57 2.40 2.22
N MET A 147 3.63 3.65 2.70
CA MET A 147 2.61 4.65 2.37
C MET A 147 2.48 4.83 0.85
N VAL A 148 3.59 4.99 0.15
CA VAL A 148 3.60 5.12 -1.31
C VAL A 148 3.09 3.84 -1.97
N ALA A 149 3.49 2.66 -1.48
CA ALA A 149 3.04 1.37 -2.00
C ALA A 149 1.52 1.16 -1.84
N ALA A 150 0.91 1.71 -0.79
CA ALA A 150 -0.53 1.66 -0.58
C ALA A 150 -1.29 2.76 -1.36
N LEU A 151 -0.74 3.97 -1.44
CA LEU A 151 -1.41 5.11 -2.08
C LEU A 151 -1.44 5.03 -3.61
N VAL A 152 -0.39 4.52 -4.25
CA VAL A 152 -0.35 4.41 -5.73
C VAL A 152 -1.50 3.56 -6.27
N PRO A 153 -1.73 2.32 -5.81
CA PRO A 153 -2.87 1.52 -6.26
C PRO A 153 -4.21 2.13 -5.83
N MET A 154 -4.28 2.80 -4.67
CA MET A 154 -5.50 3.47 -4.23
C MET A 154 -5.90 4.59 -5.21
N VAL A 155 -4.97 5.44 -5.59
CA VAL A 155 -5.21 6.48 -6.61
C VAL A 155 -5.64 5.86 -7.93
N GLY A 156 -4.99 4.78 -8.36
CA GLY A 156 -5.38 4.02 -9.55
C GLY A 156 -6.83 3.50 -9.46
N LEU A 157 -7.23 2.95 -8.31
CA LEU A 157 -8.59 2.48 -8.08
C LEU A 157 -9.62 3.61 -8.12
N CYS A 158 -9.27 4.80 -7.64
CA CYS A 158 -10.16 5.97 -7.65
C CYS A 158 -10.28 6.62 -9.03
N LEU A 159 -9.29 6.43 -9.91
CA LEU A 159 -9.22 7.12 -11.19
C LEU A 159 -9.70 6.29 -12.39
N HIS A 160 -9.68 4.94 -12.32
CA HIS A 160 -9.98 4.09 -13.47
C HIS A 160 -11.33 3.39 -13.37
N ASP A 161 -12.09 3.35 -14.46
CA ASP A 161 -13.34 2.58 -14.55
C ASP A 161 -13.04 1.08 -14.61
N PRO A 162 -13.71 0.26 -13.80
CA PRO A 162 -13.59 -1.19 -13.88
C PRO A 162 -14.03 -1.74 -15.26
N ALA A 163 -15.04 -1.16 -15.89
CA ALA A 163 -15.51 -1.58 -17.21
C ALA A 163 -14.51 -1.23 -18.32
N ALA A 164 -13.86 -0.07 -18.24
CA ALA A 164 -12.84 0.34 -19.19
C ALA A 164 -11.52 -0.45 -19.03
N THR A 165 -11.20 -0.89 -17.81
CA THR A 165 -9.99 -1.70 -17.54
C THR A 165 -10.13 -3.14 -18.02
N ALA A 166 -11.33 -3.70 -18.07
CA ALA A 166 -11.57 -5.04 -18.65
C ALA A 166 -11.28 -5.09 -20.15
N THR A 167 -11.47 -3.97 -20.87
CA THR A 167 -11.22 -3.87 -22.32
C THR A 167 -9.83 -3.32 -22.66
N ALA A 168 -9.23 -2.51 -21.81
CA ALA A 168 -7.96 -1.82 -22.04
C ALA A 168 -6.78 -2.40 -21.27
N ALA A 169 -6.74 -3.72 -21.08
CA ALA A 169 -5.74 -4.47 -20.34
C ALA A 169 -5.54 -3.95 -18.90
N GLY A 170 -6.03 -4.70 -17.92
CA GLY A 170 -5.88 -4.49 -16.46
C GLY A 170 -4.43 -4.41 -15.95
N THR A 171 -3.52 -3.95 -16.80
CA THR A 171 -2.08 -3.83 -16.57
C THR A 171 -1.63 -2.45 -16.15
N ARG A 172 -2.53 -1.45 -16.06
CA ARG A 172 -2.09 -0.06 -15.91
C ARG A 172 -2.23 0.54 -14.51
N VAL A 173 -2.88 -0.14 -13.56
CA VAL A 173 -2.95 0.34 -12.18
C VAL A 173 -1.56 0.39 -11.51
N PHE A 174 -0.68 -0.50 -11.95
CA PHE A 174 0.72 -0.50 -11.56
C PHE A 174 1.61 -0.33 -12.79
N GLY A 175 1.58 0.59 -13.60
CA GLY A 175 2.39 0.73 -14.80
C GLY A 175 3.80 0.11 -14.72
N PRO A 176 4.54 -0.01 -15.80
CA PRO A 176 5.83 -0.70 -15.84
C PRO A 176 6.83 -0.21 -14.78
N LEU A 177 6.68 1.01 -14.29
CA LEU A 177 7.50 1.56 -13.20
C LEU A 177 7.23 0.91 -11.84
N GLY A 178 5.98 0.49 -11.56
CA GLY A 178 5.65 -0.22 -10.33
C GLY A 178 6.28 -1.61 -10.27
N ASP A 179 6.34 -2.29 -11.40
CA ASP A 179 6.79 -3.67 -11.48
C ASP A 179 8.32 -3.81 -11.34
N VAL A 180 9.09 -2.87 -11.89
CA VAL A 180 10.57 -2.88 -11.80
C VAL A 180 11.10 -2.30 -10.50
N ARG A 181 10.24 -1.71 -9.66
CA ARG A 181 10.63 -0.99 -8.44
C ARG A 181 11.46 -1.84 -7.50
N LEU A 182 11.03 -3.08 -7.21
CA LEU A 182 11.73 -3.96 -6.28
C LEU A 182 13.10 -4.44 -6.79
N PRO A 183 13.25 -5.01 -8.01
CA PRO A 183 14.57 -5.41 -8.48
C PRO A 183 15.55 -4.25 -8.56
N VAL A 184 15.11 -3.07 -9.02
CA VAL A 184 15.97 -1.87 -9.08
C VAL A 184 16.36 -1.40 -7.68
N ALA A 185 15.45 -1.45 -6.70
CA ALA A 185 15.76 -1.13 -5.32
C ALA A 185 16.82 -2.08 -4.73
N VAL A 186 16.70 -3.39 -4.96
CA VAL A 186 17.70 -4.37 -4.47
C VAL A 186 19.05 -4.15 -5.14
N VAL A 187 19.10 -3.85 -6.43
CA VAL A 187 20.35 -3.44 -7.10
C VAL A 187 20.94 -2.18 -6.44
N ALA A 188 20.11 -1.19 -6.13
CA ALA A 188 20.56 0.03 -5.45
C ALA A 188 21.09 -0.25 -4.02
N VAL A 189 20.47 -1.22 -3.31
CA VAL A 189 21.00 -1.70 -2.01
C VAL A 189 22.40 -2.28 -2.16
N LEU A 190 22.61 -3.15 -3.15
CA LEU A 190 23.91 -3.76 -3.43
C LEU A 190 24.99 -2.74 -3.76
N LEU A 191 24.66 -1.74 -4.58
CA LEU A 191 25.63 -0.77 -5.09
C LEU A 191 25.90 0.36 -4.11
N ALA A 192 24.90 0.82 -3.37
CA ALA A 192 24.94 2.06 -2.61
C ALA A 192 24.36 1.97 -1.18
N GLY A 193 23.88 0.79 -0.79
CA GLY A 193 23.34 0.53 0.54
C GLY A 193 21.83 0.76 0.68
N VAL A 194 21.27 0.38 1.83
CA VAL A 194 19.82 0.29 2.09
C VAL A 194 19.10 1.63 1.89
N ARG A 195 19.72 2.75 2.26
CA ARG A 195 19.13 4.09 2.05
C ARG A 195 18.93 4.41 0.58
N ALA A 196 19.91 4.08 -0.25
CA ALA A 196 19.79 4.26 -1.70
C ALA A 196 18.66 3.40 -2.28
N GLY A 197 18.51 2.15 -1.80
CA GLY A 197 17.38 1.31 -2.16
C GLY A 197 16.03 1.97 -1.86
N PHE A 198 15.85 2.52 -0.66
CA PHE A 198 14.62 3.24 -0.31
C PHE A 198 14.41 4.51 -1.14
N VAL A 199 15.46 5.29 -1.39
CA VAL A 199 15.36 6.47 -2.26
C VAL A 199 14.87 6.08 -3.65
N VAL A 200 15.39 5.01 -4.22
CA VAL A 200 14.94 4.48 -5.52
C VAL A 200 13.47 4.05 -5.46
N VAL A 201 13.06 3.32 -4.43
CA VAL A 201 11.65 2.93 -4.22
C VAL A 201 10.74 4.16 -4.21
N LEU A 202 11.12 5.20 -3.46
CA LEU A 202 10.33 6.41 -3.32
C LEU A 202 10.26 7.19 -4.64
N MET A 203 11.38 7.37 -5.32
CA MET A 203 11.43 8.06 -6.61
C MET A 203 10.56 7.36 -7.66
N LEU A 204 10.67 6.04 -7.78
CA LEU A 204 9.86 5.26 -8.72
C LEU A 204 8.38 5.25 -8.30
N GLY A 205 8.08 5.19 -6.99
CA GLY A 205 6.72 5.26 -6.48
C GLY A 205 6.05 6.61 -6.76
N VAL A 206 6.76 7.71 -6.51
CA VAL A 206 6.27 9.06 -6.84
C VAL A 206 6.10 9.22 -8.36
N ALA A 207 7.05 8.74 -9.16
CA ALA A 207 6.94 8.76 -10.61
C ALA A 207 5.72 7.94 -11.09
N ALA A 208 5.45 6.77 -10.51
CA ALA A 208 4.28 5.98 -10.82
C ALA A 208 2.98 6.72 -10.43
N LEU A 209 2.94 7.36 -9.26
CA LEU A 209 1.81 8.18 -8.82
C LEU A 209 1.52 9.33 -9.79
N VAL A 210 2.55 10.09 -10.15
CA VAL A 210 2.44 11.20 -11.10
C VAL A 210 1.98 10.71 -12.47
N ALA A 211 2.56 9.61 -12.98
CA ALA A 211 2.15 9.01 -14.23
C ALA A 211 0.67 8.59 -14.22
N THR A 212 0.21 7.96 -13.13
CA THR A 212 -1.19 7.56 -12.95
C THR A 212 -2.13 8.77 -12.99
N ILE A 213 -1.76 9.86 -12.30
CA ILE A 213 -2.54 11.09 -12.30
C ILE A 213 -2.58 11.72 -13.69
N ILE A 214 -1.44 11.85 -14.39
CA ILE A 214 -1.35 12.43 -15.73
C ILE A 214 -2.19 11.63 -16.74
N GLU A 215 -2.12 10.30 -16.68
CA GLU A 215 -2.92 9.44 -17.56
C GLU A 215 -4.42 9.63 -17.36
N SER A 216 -4.84 9.93 -16.14
CA SER A 216 -6.25 10.08 -15.77
C SER A 216 -6.84 11.46 -16.11
N ILE A 217 -6.01 12.51 -16.27
CA ILE A 217 -6.46 13.87 -16.59
C ILE A 217 -6.63 14.09 -18.11
N ARG A 218 -6.51 13.04 -18.93
CA ARG A 218 -6.63 13.16 -20.40
C ARG A 218 -8.02 13.63 -20.83
N PRO A 219 -8.14 14.37 -21.97
CA PRO A 219 -9.42 14.78 -22.51
C PRO A 219 -10.35 13.59 -22.76
N GLY A 220 -11.59 13.70 -22.30
CA GLY A 220 -12.58 12.62 -22.37
C GLY A 220 -12.64 11.73 -21.12
N TRP A 221 -11.87 12.06 -20.07
CA TRP A 221 -12.03 11.42 -18.78
C TRP A 221 -13.27 12.00 -18.05
N ASP A 222 -14.27 11.16 -17.86
CA ASP A 222 -15.38 11.47 -16.97
C ASP A 222 -15.04 10.94 -15.57
N PRO A 223 -15.15 11.78 -14.52
CA PRO A 223 -14.92 11.33 -13.16
C PRO A 223 -15.93 10.23 -12.87
N ILE A 224 -15.41 9.04 -12.61
CA ILE A 224 -16.22 7.92 -12.18
C ILE A 224 -16.82 8.30 -10.85
N GLU A 225 -18.12 8.14 -10.73
CA GLU A 225 -18.78 8.16 -9.45
C GLU A 225 -18.12 7.09 -8.58
N VAL A 226 -17.14 7.50 -7.76
CA VAL A 226 -16.45 6.61 -6.81
C VAL A 226 -17.49 6.24 -5.75
N ARG A 227 -18.39 5.32 -6.14
CA ARG A 227 -19.45 4.87 -5.26
C ARG A 227 -18.84 4.21 -4.06
N GLY A 228 -18.75 4.99 -2.99
CA GLY A 228 -18.86 4.42 -1.68
C GLY A 228 -17.60 4.00 -0.95
N TYR A 229 -16.35 4.21 -1.45
CA TYR A 229 -15.20 3.88 -0.63
C TYR A 229 -14.45 5.11 -0.12
N ARG A 230 -14.55 5.37 1.20
CA ARG A 230 -13.75 6.39 1.89
C ARG A 230 -12.92 5.81 3.05
N GLY A 231 -13.13 4.54 3.39
CA GLY A 231 -12.57 3.95 4.59
C GLY A 231 -13.21 4.46 5.88
N ASP A 232 -14.37 5.13 5.77
CA ASP A 232 -15.12 5.67 6.91
C ASP A 232 -15.55 4.56 7.86
N GLY A 233 -15.43 4.79 9.15
CA GLY A 233 -16.00 3.95 10.19
C GLY A 233 -17.37 4.47 10.63
N ARG A 234 -17.80 4.02 11.81
CA ARG A 234 -19.13 4.34 12.34
C ARG A 234 -19.27 5.82 12.75
N ILE A 235 -18.20 6.42 13.24
CA ILE A 235 -18.21 7.80 13.74
C ILE A 235 -18.36 8.76 12.56
N SER A 236 -17.57 8.59 11.50
CA SER A 236 -17.66 9.42 10.31
C SER A 236 -19.03 9.32 9.65
N VAL A 237 -19.60 8.12 9.53
CA VAL A 237 -20.94 7.93 8.97
C VAL A 237 -21.99 8.60 9.83
N TRP A 238 -21.88 8.53 11.16
CA TRP A 238 -22.81 9.20 12.08
C TRP A 238 -22.74 10.73 11.96
N ILE A 239 -21.53 11.30 11.95
CA ILE A 239 -21.31 12.75 11.76
C ILE A 239 -21.87 13.20 10.41
N GLY A 240 -21.58 12.48 9.33
CA GLY A 240 -22.05 12.83 7.99
C GLY A 240 -23.57 12.82 7.86
N ARG A 241 -24.24 11.88 8.51
CA ARG A 241 -25.71 11.83 8.59
C ARG A 241 -26.29 13.04 9.33
N PHE A 242 -25.64 13.49 10.40
CA PHE A 242 -26.09 14.66 11.16
C PHE A 242 -26.10 15.93 10.30
N VAL A 243 -25.17 16.04 9.34
CA VAL A 243 -25.09 17.20 8.41
C VAL A 243 -25.94 16.99 7.15
N ASP A 244 -26.53 15.81 6.97
CA ASP A 244 -27.43 15.48 5.85
C ASP A 244 -26.80 15.69 4.46
N GLY A 245 -25.49 15.41 4.34
CA GLY A 245 -24.77 15.52 3.08
C GLY A 245 -24.65 16.92 2.48
N ARG A 246 -24.91 17.98 3.26
CA ARG A 246 -24.88 19.36 2.74
C ARG A 246 -23.48 19.92 2.53
N ILE A 247 -22.47 19.31 3.12
CA ILE A 247 -21.11 19.82 3.08
C ILE A 247 -20.30 19.00 2.04
N PRO A 248 -19.74 19.65 1.00
CA PRO A 248 -18.87 18.97 0.04
C PRO A 248 -17.65 18.39 0.73
N PRO A 249 -17.18 17.17 0.33
CA PRO A 249 -16.16 16.43 1.08
C PRO A 249 -14.78 17.10 1.08
N MET A 250 -14.44 17.84 0.04
CA MET A 250 -13.10 18.44 -0.11
C MET A 250 -12.81 19.57 0.86
N ALA A 251 -13.78 20.42 1.17
CA ALA A 251 -13.56 21.59 2.02
C ALA A 251 -13.15 21.23 3.47
N PRO A 252 -13.92 20.41 4.21
CA PRO A 252 -13.55 20.01 5.56
C PRO A 252 -12.31 19.11 5.58
N LEU A 253 -12.11 18.27 4.57
CA LEU A 253 -10.90 17.48 4.44
C LEU A 253 -9.66 18.36 4.29
N PHE A 254 -9.73 19.39 3.45
CA PHE A 254 -8.61 20.31 3.25
C PHE A 254 -8.21 21.03 4.54
N VAL A 255 -9.19 21.47 5.35
CA VAL A 255 -8.93 22.06 6.66
C VAL A 255 -8.26 21.05 7.59
N GLY A 256 -8.78 19.81 7.66
CA GLY A 256 -8.20 18.74 8.48
C GLY A 256 -6.75 18.44 8.07
N LEU A 257 -6.48 18.37 6.78
CA LEU A 257 -5.13 18.13 6.23
C LEU A 257 -4.18 19.30 6.53
N LEU A 258 -4.65 20.53 6.39
CA LEU A 258 -3.84 21.72 6.68
C LEU A 258 -3.40 21.75 8.14
N VAL A 259 -4.33 21.53 9.06
CA VAL A 259 -4.04 21.50 10.50
C VAL A 259 -3.12 20.33 10.84
N THR A 260 -3.44 19.11 10.38
CA THR A 260 -2.62 17.92 10.63
C THR A 260 -1.21 18.09 10.06
N GLY A 261 -1.09 18.56 8.81
CA GLY A 261 0.20 18.79 8.16
C GLY A 261 1.02 19.86 8.86
N SER A 262 0.39 20.97 9.29
CA SER A 262 1.08 22.03 10.05
C SER A 262 1.60 21.52 11.39
N LEU A 263 0.79 20.77 12.13
CA LEU A 263 1.21 20.19 13.42
C LEU A 263 2.31 19.15 13.25
N THR A 264 2.25 18.34 12.18
CA THR A 264 3.31 17.41 11.83
C THR A 264 4.62 18.15 11.52
N ALA A 265 4.56 19.22 10.73
CA ALA A 265 5.73 20.05 10.39
C ALA A 265 6.33 20.75 11.62
N LEU A 266 5.51 21.19 12.56
CA LEU A 266 5.95 21.78 13.84
C LEU A 266 6.49 20.74 14.83
N GLY A 267 6.34 19.46 14.54
CA GLY A 267 6.77 18.35 15.38
C GLY A 267 5.71 17.90 16.37
N LEU A 268 4.77 17.10 15.90
CA LEU A 268 3.67 16.51 16.68
C LEU A 268 4.17 15.85 17.99
N ARG A 269 5.35 15.24 17.93
CA ARG A 269 6.03 14.61 19.07
C ARG A 269 6.39 15.57 20.22
N ASN A 270 6.41 16.87 19.95
CA ASN A 270 6.73 17.89 20.95
C ASN A 270 5.45 18.47 21.61
N LEU A 271 4.27 18.03 21.15
CA LEU A 271 3.01 18.47 21.74
C LEU A 271 2.78 17.79 23.09
N PRO A 272 2.50 18.53 24.15
CA PRO A 272 2.25 17.96 25.46
C PRO A 272 0.89 17.28 25.53
N GLY A 273 0.87 16.06 26.06
CA GLY A 273 -0.33 15.36 26.51
C GLY A 273 -1.50 15.38 25.51
N ILE A 274 -2.60 15.98 25.91
CA ILE A 274 -3.87 15.99 25.16
C ILE A 274 -3.80 16.71 23.80
N LEU A 275 -2.82 17.59 23.57
CA LEU A 275 -2.67 18.30 22.30
C LEU A 275 -2.33 17.38 21.13
N VAL A 276 -1.87 16.15 21.41
CA VAL A 276 -1.70 15.10 20.38
C VAL A 276 -3.05 14.71 19.73
N LEU A 277 -4.17 15.01 20.39
CA LEU A 277 -5.51 14.77 19.82
C LEU A 277 -5.93 15.83 18.79
N THR A 278 -5.30 16.99 18.76
CA THR A 278 -5.67 18.08 17.82
C THR A 278 -5.69 17.65 16.34
N PRO A 279 -4.73 16.88 15.83
CA PRO A 279 -4.82 16.34 14.47
C PRO A 279 -6.02 15.43 14.27
N VAL A 280 -6.38 14.64 15.28
CA VAL A 280 -7.54 13.75 15.24
C VAL A 280 -8.83 14.57 15.15
N GLU A 281 -8.98 15.59 16.01
CA GLU A 281 -10.12 16.50 15.99
C GLU A 281 -10.25 17.23 14.65
N ALA A 282 -9.13 17.74 14.13
CA ALA A 282 -9.09 18.40 12.82
C ALA A 282 -9.48 17.46 11.69
N MET A 283 -9.00 16.22 11.70
CA MET A 283 -9.37 15.23 10.67
C MET A 283 -10.82 14.77 10.80
N LEU A 284 -11.42 14.79 12.00
CA LEU A 284 -12.84 14.49 12.16
C LEU A 284 -13.75 15.47 11.40
N LEU A 285 -13.26 16.67 11.06
CA LEU A 285 -13.99 17.58 10.17
C LEU A 285 -14.23 16.93 8.80
N ALA A 286 -13.33 16.10 8.31
CA ALA A 286 -13.53 15.39 7.04
C ALA A 286 -14.75 14.47 7.06
N SER A 287 -15.19 14.03 8.26
CA SER A 287 -16.39 13.21 8.44
C SER A 287 -17.68 13.92 8.03
N PHE A 288 -17.72 15.27 8.03
CA PHE A 288 -18.90 16.02 7.55
C PHE A 288 -19.20 15.74 6.07
N GLY A 289 -18.20 15.42 5.27
CA GLY A 289 -18.38 15.04 3.87
C GLY A 289 -18.73 13.58 3.61
N SER A 290 -18.85 12.73 4.66
CA SER A 290 -19.00 11.27 4.47
C SER A 290 -20.35 10.85 3.87
N TRP A 291 -21.38 11.69 3.98
CA TRP A 291 -22.72 11.45 3.45
C TRP A 291 -23.00 12.22 2.14
N HIS A 292 -22.07 13.05 1.69
CA HIS A 292 -22.22 13.80 0.46
C HIS A 292 -22.00 12.92 -0.78
N PRO A 293 -22.83 13.04 -1.84
CA PRO A 293 -22.59 12.33 -3.10
C PRO A 293 -21.22 12.71 -3.69
N HIS A 294 -20.42 11.73 -4.06
CA HIS A 294 -19.10 11.93 -4.66
C HIS A 294 -19.22 12.02 -6.18
N GLY A 295 -19.63 13.19 -6.70
CA GLY A 295 -19.77 13.46 -8.13
C GLY A 295 -18.91 14.63 -8.62
N GLY A 296 -18.09 15.23 -7.74
CA GLY A 296 -17.20 16.33 -8.09
C GLY A 296 -15.91 15.84 -8.77
N ARG A 297 -15.35 16.69 -9.66
CA ARG A 297 -14.12 16.37 -10.40
C ARG A 297 -12.91 16.06 -9.52
N ALA A 298 -12.89 16.53 -8.28
CA ALA A 298 -11.80 16.32 -7.33
C ALA A 298 -12.12 15.27 -6.26
N ASP A 299 -13.33 14.72 -6.22
CA ASP A 299 -13.79 13.84 -5.14
C ASP A 299 -13.02 12.50 -5.10
N TRP A 300 -12.40 12.11 -6.21
CA TRP A 300 -11.51 10.96 -6.28
C TRP A 300 -10.27 11.10 -5.37
N LEU A 301 -9.87 12.34 -5.04
CA LEU A 301 -8.76 12.61 -4.12
C LEU A 301 -9.11 12.34 -2.65
N VAL A 302 -10.40 12.35 -2.31
CA VAL A 302 -10.85 12.25 -0.90
C VAL A 302 -10.34 10.97 -0.22
N PRO A 303 -10.53 9.76 -0.76
CA PRO A 303 -10.04 8.55 -0.12
C PRO A 303 -8.51 8.52 0.05
N PRO A 304 -7.68 8.75 -0.98
CA PRO A 304 -6.23 8.70 -0.80
C PRO A 304 -5.69 9.80 0.13
N LEU A 305 -6.31 10.98 0.18
CA LEU A 305 -5.89 12.04 1.10
C LEU A 305 -6.23 11.73 2.56
N ILE A 306 -7.39 11.16 2.84
CA ILE A 306 -7.74 10.69 4.19
C ILE A 306 -6.75 9.64 4.66
N GLN A 307 -6.44 8.67 3.81
CA GLN A 307 -5.49 7.60 4.13
C GLN A 307 -4.07 8.12 4.32
N ALA A 308 -3.63 9.04 3.46
CA ALA A 308 -2.32 9.67 3.62
C ALA A 308 -2.22 10.39 4.98
N ALA A 309 -3.25 11.14 5.38
CA ALA A 309 -3.29 11.81 6.68
C ALA A 309 -3.25 10.82 7.85
N GLU A 310 -4.02 9.73 7.77
CA GLU A 310 -3.97 8.66 8.77
C GLU A 310 -2.58 8.05 8.88
N TYR A 311 -1.96 7.67 7.75
CA TYR A 311 -0.62 7.06 7.77
C TYR A 311 0.43 7.99 8.34
N VAL A 312 0.39 9.28 7.96
CA VAL A 312 1.29 10.29 8.52
C VAL A 312 1.09 10.42 10.03
N PHE A 313 -0.16 10.50 10.50
CA PHE A 313 -0.46 10.55 11.93
C PHE A 313 0.06 9.32 12.68
N LEU A 314 -0.25 8.12 12.20
CA LEU A 314 0.24 6.87 12.79
C LEU A 314 1.77 6.82 12.81
N ALA A 315 2.43 7.23 11.73
CA ALA A 315 3.88 7.26 11.65
C ALA A 315 4.50 8.25 12.64
N GLU A 316 4.01 9.50 12.68
CA GLU A 316 4.56 10.53 13.55
C GLU A 316 4.41 10.19 15.03
N VAL A 317 3.23 9.69 15.42
CA VAL A 317 2.99 9.24 16.80
C VAL A 317 3.88 8.04 17.14
N GLY A 318 4.00 7.05 16.25
CA GLY A 318 4.82 5.86 16.48
C GLY A 318 6.32 6.14 16.51
N PHE A 319 6.82 7.14 15.76
CA PHE A 319 8.23 7.55 15.80
C PHE A 319 8.53 8.57 16.91
N ALA A 320 7.52 9.16 17.54
CA ALA A 320 7.73 9.97 18.74
C ALA A 320 8.24 9.12 19.91
N ASP A 321 7.72 7.89 20.03
CA ASP A 321 8.21 6.88 20.94
C ASP A 321 9.35 6.09 20.26
N ARG A 322 10.57 6.34 20.69
CA ARG A 322 11.80 5.83 20.02
C ARG A 322 11.97 4.32 20.09
N GLU A 323 11.13 3.61 20.82
CA GLU A 323 11.35 2.19 21.15
C GLU A 323 10.81 1.19 20.09
N TRP A 324 9.89 1.63 19.19
CA TRP A 324 9.15 0.69 18.37
C TRP A 324 9.03 1.00 16.86
N PRO A 325 10.07 1.44 16.16
CA PRO A 325 9.98 1.71 14.72
C PRO A 325 9.45 0.54 13.87
N PRO A 326 9.83 -0.74 14.14
CA PRO A 326 9.26 -1.88 13.42
C PRO A 326 7.75 -2.04 13.61
N MET A 327 7.23 -1.70 14.79
CA MET A 327 5.81 -1.79 15.09
C MET A 327 5.02 -0.70 14.36
N THR A 328 5.59 0.50 14.27
CA THR A 328 5.02 1.58 13.43
C THR A 328 4.90 1.15 11.98
N PHE A 329 5.96 0.53 11.43
CA PHE A 329 5.93 -0.05 10.09
C PHE A 329 4.81 -1.09 9.96
N ALA A 330 4.71 -2.03 10.91
CA ALA A 330 3.72 -3.11 10.87
C ALA A 330 2.28 -2.59 10.96
N LEU A 331 2.02 -1.54 11.76
CA LEU A 331 0.71 -0.93 11.89
C LEU A 331 0.30 -0.18 10.61
N VAL A 332 1.19 0.65 10.05
CA VAL A 332 0.91 1.37 8.79
C VAL A 332 0.73 0.39 7.64
N ALA A 333 1.51 -0.68 7.59
CA ALA A 333 1.35 -1.74 6.60
C ALA A 333 -0.02 -2.45 6.72
N ALA A 334 -0.45 -2.76 7.95
CA ALA A 334 -1.75 -3.37 8.21
C ALA A 334 -2.91 -2.45 7.80
N ALA A 335 -2.82 -1.15 8.12
CA ALA A 335 -3.82 -0.16 7.72
C ALA A 335 -3.86 0.03 6.20
N GLY A 336 -2.70 0.12 5.54
CA GLY A 336 -2.59 0.24 4.09
C GLY A 336 -3.19 -0.97 3.36
N PHE A 337 -2.88 -2.17 3.82
CA PHE A 337 -3.48 -3.39 3.28
C PHE A 337 -5.00 -3.41 3.47
N ARG A 338 -5.48 -3.00 4.65
CA ARG A 338 -6.91 -2.91 4.96
C ARG A 338 -7.66 -1.97 4.02
N HIS A 339 -7.11 -0.80 3.77
CA HIS A 339 -7.72 0.18 2.87
C HIS A 339 -7.83 -0.35 1.44
N LEU A 340 -6.79 -0.98 0.92
CA LEU A 340 -6.81 -1.55 -0.41
C LEU A 340 -7.80 -2.72 -0.52
N ASP A 341 -7.85 -3.61 0.46
CA ASP A 341 -8.82 -4.71 0.50
C ASP A 341 -10.25 -4.19 0.43
N LEU A 342 -10.57 -3.19 1.25
CA LEU A 342 -11.91 -2.61 1.27
C LEU A 342 -12.24 -1.84 -0.01
N ALA A 343 -11.28 -1.12 -0.60
CA ALA A 343 -11.48 -0.40 -1.86
C ALA A 343 -11.76 -1.36 -3.01
N TYR A 344 -11.00 -2.46 -3.11
CA TYR A 344 -11.26 -3.50 -4.10
C TYR A 344 -12.62 -4.15 -3.94
N ARG A 345 -13.03 -4.47 -2.70
CA ARG A 345 -14.34 -5.06 -2.41
C ARG A 345 -15.49 -4.11 -2.69
N ALA A 346 -15.34 -2.83 -2.32
CA ALA A 346 -16.35 -1.82 -2.59
C ALA A 346 -16.54 -1.65 -4.10
N ARG A 347 -15.44 -1.58 -4.84
CA ARG A 347 -15.44 -1.48 -6.31
C ARG A 347 -16.09 -2.70 -6.99
N SER A 348 -15.86 -3.89 -6.43
CA SER A 348 -16.44 -5.14 -6.93
C SER A 348 -17.88 -5.38 -6.48
N GLY A 349 -18.49 -4.44 -5.76
CA GLY A 349 -19.83 -4.60 -5.20
C GLY A 349 -19.94 -5.62 -4.05
N LEU A 350 -18.80 -6.10 -3.55
CA LEU A 350 -18.74 -7.14 -2.50
C LEU A 350 -18.80 -6.57 -1.07
N ALA A 351 -18.64 -5.26 -0.91
CA ALA A 351 -18.70 -4.60 0.39
C ALA A 351 -19.28 -3.19 0.29
N SER A 352 -19.79 -2.68 1.42
CA SER A 352 -20.40 -1.35 1.53
C SER A 352 -19.40 -0.20 1.57
N GLY A 353 -18.09 -0.44 1.45
CA GLY A 353 -17.05 0.58 1.56
C GLY A 353 -16.86 1.17 2.98
N ILE A 354 -17.67 0.75 3.95
CA ILE A 354 -17.59 1.20 5.35
C ILE A 354 -16.78 0.18 6.16
N ASP A 355 -15.72 0.63 6.82
CA ASP A 355 -14.88 -0.23 7.67
C ASP A 355 -15.46 -0.40 9.08
N ARG A 356 -16.58 -1.10 9.17
CA ARG A 356 -17.28 -1.30 10.45
C ARG A 356 -16.46 -2.12 11.47
N ARG A 357 -15.59 -3.01 11.01
CA ARG A 357 -14.78 -3.89 11.87
C ARG A 357 -13.40 -3.34 12.14
N GLY A 358 -12.76 -2.74 11.13
CA GLY A 358 -11.42 -2.16 11.26
C GLY A 358 -11.39 -0.76 11.90
N LEU A 359 -12.45 -0.34 12.57
CA LEU A 359 -12.65 0.95 13.25
C LEU A 359 -12.78 2.17 12.32
N GLY A 360 -12.53 2.02 11.02
CA GLY A 360 -12.36 3.15 10.12
C GLY A 360 -11.09 3.96 10.43
N TRP A 361 -10.75 4.89 9.55
CA TRP A 361 -9.59 5.75 9.75
C TRP A 361 -9.73 6.60 11.03
N GLU A 362 -10.93 7.14 11.29
CA GLU A 362 -11.20 7.97 12.47
C GLU A 362 -11.05 7.20 13.78
N GLY A 363 -11.56 5.97 13.85
CA GLY A 363 -11.48 5.15 15.05
C GLY A 363 -10.04 4.76 15.38
N ARG A 364 -9.24 4.43 14.36
CA ARG A 364 -7.81 4.14 14.54
C ARG A 364 -7.04 5.36 15.03
N MET A 365 -7.28 6.53 14.43
CA MET A 365 -6.65 7.78 14.85
C MET A 365 -7.04 8.15 16.30
N ILE A 366 -8.34 8.00 16.68
CA ILE A 366 -8.81 8.27 18.04
C ILE A 366 -8.13 7.34 19.05
N VAL A 367 -8.12 6.03 18.78
CA VAL A 367 -7.53 5.04 19.70
C VAL A 367 -6.03 5.29 19.88
N VAL A 368 -5.30 5.57 18.80
CA VAL A 368 -3.87 5.89 18.86
C VAL A 368 -3.63 7.24 19.53
N GLY A 369 -4.44 8.25 19.23
CA GLY A 369 -4.33 9.58 19.86
C GLY A 369 -4.55 9.52 21.37
N ILE A 370 -5.58 8.80 21.84
CA ILE A 370 -5.83 8.60 23.29
C ILE A 370 -4.65 7.84 23.92
N ALA A 371 -4.16 6.79 23.25
CA ALA A 371 -3.02 6.03 23.75
C ALA A 371 -1.75 6.90 23.86
N ALA A 372 -1.52 7.78 22.89
CA ALA A 372 -0.42 8.74 22.94
C ALA A 372 -0.56 9.73 24.10
N ALA A 373 -1.76 10.27 24.31
CA ALA A 373 -2.04 11.20 25.39
C ALA A 373 -1.91 10.56 26.79
N THR A 374 -2.17 9.27 26.92
CA THR A 374 -2.17 8.53 28.20
C THR A 374 -0.92 7.65 28.42
N GLY A 375 0.04 7.63 27.50
CA GLY A 375 1.22 6.76 27.57
C GLY A 375 0.94 5.28 27.25
N GLY A 376 -0.23 4.96 26.67
CA GLY A 376 -0.65 3.59 26.35
C GLY A 376 -0.17 3.04 25.01
N LEU A 377 0.70 3.73 24.29
CA LEU A 377 1.14 3.35 22.93
C LEU A 377 1.78 1.96 22.89
N VAL A 378 2.54 1.61 23.92
CA VAL A 378 3.23 0.31 24.05
C VAL A 378 2.28 -0.89 23.97
N VAL A 379 1.03 -0.71 24.35
CA VAL A 379 -0.02 -1.73 24.31
C VAL A 379 -0.85 -1.59 23.03
N VAL A 380 -1.23 -0.36 22.68
CA VAL A 380 -2.19 -0.10 21.61
C VAL A 380 -1.59 -0.39 20.22
N TYR A 381 -0.33 -0.04 19.97
CA TYR A 381 0.30 -0.33 18.67
C TYR A 381 0.35 -1.82 18.36
N PRO A 382 0.91 -2.69 19.23
CA PRO A 382 0.88 -4.14 18.98
C PRO A 382 -0.54 -4.70 18.87
N ALA A 383 -1.43 -4.30 19.78
CA ALA A 383 -2.79 -4.82 19.79
C ALA A 383 -3.55 -4.46 18.51
N LEU A 384 -3.46 -3.20 18.06
CA LEU A 384 -4.11 -2.73 16.84
C LEU A 384 -3.47 -3.38 15.60
N THR A 385 -2.16 -3.54 15.58
CA THR A 385 -1.43 -4.22 14.49
C THR A 385 -1.91 -5.67 14.35
N VAL A 386 -1.91 -6.43 15.43
CA VAL A 386 -2.36 -7.84 15.43
C VAL A 386 -3.82 -7.93 15.03
N TYR A 387 -4.66 -7.04 15.57
CA TYR A 387 -6.08 -7.00 15.24
C TYR A 387 -6.33 -6.73 13.76
N LEU A 388 -5.68 -5.73 13.16
CA LEU A 388 -5.85 -5.40 11.74
C LEU A 388 -5.30 -6.52 10.84
N TRP A 389 -4.15 -7.12 11.14
CA TRP A 389 -3.64 -8.25 10.38
C TRP A 389 -4.55 -9.47 10.47
N TRP A 390 -5.11 -9.74 11.65
CA TRP A 390 -6.11 -10.80 11.81
C TRP A 390 -7.36 -10.55 10.97
N LEU A 391 -7.89 -9.32 10.98
CA LEU A 391 -9.02 -8.94 10.13
C LEU A 391 -8.70 -9.11 8.64
N ASN A 392 -7.55 -8.62 8.20
CA ASN A 392 -7.11 -8.71 6.82
C ASN A 392 -7.02 -10.18 6.37
N LEU A 393 -6.39 -11.03 7.18
CA LEU A 393 -6.25 -12.46 6.89
C LEU A 393 -7.61 -13.16 6.86
N ARG A 394 -8.46 -12.90 7.84
CA ARG A 394 -9.80 -13.46 7.91
C ARG A 394 -10.63 -13.06 6.70
N ASP A 395 -10.70 -11.78 6.40
CA ASP A 395 -11.52 -11.27 5.31
C ASP A 395 -10.99 -11.74 3.95
N TRP A 396 -9.67 -11.88 3.83
CA TRP A 396 -9.04 -12.46 2.64
C TRP A 396 -9.43 -13.94 2.47
N THR A 397 -9.32 -14.75 3.50
CA THR A 397 -9.65 -16.19 3.44
C THR A 397 -11.14 -16.43 3.17
N VAL A 398 -12.02 -15.68 3.81
CA VAL A 398 -13.49 -15.81 3.62
C VAL A 398 -13.91 -15.33 2.23
N GLY A 399 -13.37 -14.21 1.76
CA GLY A 399 -13.68 -13.69 0.43
C GLY A 399 -13.28 -14.64 -0.70
N TRP A 400 -12.13 -15.29 -0.56
CA TRP A 400 -11.62 -16.25 -1.53
C TRP A 400 -12.39 -17.58 -1.51
N ALA A 401 -12.74 -18.08 -0.34
CA ALA A 401 -13.50 -19.32 -0.21
C ALA A 401 -14.90 -19.21 -0.82
N GLY A 402 -15.57 -18.08 -0.62
CA GLY A 402 -16.92 -17.85 -1.18
C GLY A 402 -16.96 -17.83 -2.70
N GLN A 403 -15.93 -17.25 -3.34
CA GLN A 403 -15.88 -17.17 -4.80
C GLN A 403 -15.41 -18.48 -5.47
N ALA A 404 -14.56 -19.25 -4.82
CA ALA A 404 -14.19 -20.58 -5.30
C ALA A 404 -15.38 -21.56 -5.30
N GLY A 405 -16.34 -21.36 -4.40
CA GLY A 405 -17.59 -22.13 -4.35
C GLY A 405 -18.56 -21.77 -5.48
N SER A 406 -18.73 -20.48 -5.76
CA SER A 406 -19.66 -20.01 -6.81
C SER A 406 -19.21 -20.34 -8.24
N ALA A 407 -17.90 -20.42 -8.48
CA ALA A 407 -17.35 -20.82 -9.77
C ALA A 407 -17.55 -22.33 -10.08
N ARG A 408 -17.87 -23.15 -9.10
CA ARG A 408 -18.11 -24.61 -9.26
C ARG A 408 -19.56 -24.99 -9.56
N HIS A 409 -20.49 -24.06 -9.40
CA HIS A 409 -21.89 -24.26 -9.78
C HIS A 409 -22.26 -23.17 -10.79
N PRO A 410 -21.97 -23.34 -12.10
CA PRO A 410 -22.72 -22.62 -13.12
C PRO A 410 -24.18 -22.99 -12.90
N ALA A 411 -25.05 -21.99 -12.71
CA ALA A 411 -26.47 -22.19 -12.66
C ALA A 411 -26.88 -22.97 -13.90
N VAL A 412 -27.32 -24.19 -13.69
CA VAL A 412 -28.02 -24.99 -14.72
C VAL A 412 -29.42 -24.42 -14.71
N ASP A 413 -29.59 -23.24 -15.32
CA ASP A 413 -30.91 -22.73 -15.65
C ASP A 413 -31.39 -23.50 -16.87
N GLY A 414 -32.36 -24.39 -16.61
CA GLY A 414 -33.10 -25.13 -17.58
C GLY A 414 -34.09 -24.25 -18.37
#